data_470863e02a555e721a5de60e4c13ed2b
#
_entry.id   470863e02a555e721a5de60e4c13ed2b
#
_cell.length_a   1.000
_cell.length_b   1.000
_cell.length_c   1.000
_cell.angle_alpha   90.00
_cell.angle_beta   90.00
_cell.angle_gamma   90.00
#
_symmetry.space_group_name_H-M   'P 1'
#
loop_
_entity.id
_entity.type
_entity.pdbx_description
1 polymer ?
#
loop_
_entity_poly.entity_id
_entity_poly.type
_entity_poly.pdbx_seq_one_letter_code
_entity_poly.pdbx_strand_id
1 'polypeptide(L)'
;MRRIAVSSVLAVSLWGCSHAPSTPPAAPPPTSASQPSAAPPPAPASSAPPAANAVDPAAVQALQKMGAYLQTLRTFEAQVDLSGERVLQDGQKLLHMATAKVDVQRPNMLRAEMRSARSARDLIYDGKTVVLYLPEQKYYSKAPFTENLDALGNRLQERYGIELPVADLFLWGTPQAPLDNMTSAMNAGQDVVEGEVCDHYAFRQGNVDWQIWIAAGARPLPRKLVITNRADEARPQSVSLIRWRINPGFKESRFAFTPPQGATEAKFVPLKSQ
;
A
#
# COMPACT_ATOMS: atom_id res chain seq x y z
N MET A 1 -1.32 -38.40 26.45
CA MET A 1 -1.04 -38.33 27.90
C MET A 1 0.32 -37.71 28.11
N ARG A 2 0.38 -36.47 28.56
CA ARG A 2 1.45 -35.94 29.41
C ARG A 2 1.08 -34.50 29.73
N ARG A 3 0.63 -34.32 30.95
CA ARG A 3 0.38 -33.03 31.58
C ARG A 3 1.72 -32.47 32.06
N ILE A 4 1.96 -31.19 31.85
CA ILE A 4 2.99 -30.44 32.57
C ILE A 4 2.27 -29.29 33.24
N ALA A 5 2.24 -29.39 34.56
CA ALA A 5 1.86 -28.33 35.48
C ALA A 5 3.09 -27.42 35.73
N VAL A 6 2.88 -26.14 35.82
CA VAL A 6 3.87 -25.21 36.41
C VAL A 6 3.16 -24.34 37.46
N SER A 7 3.54 -24.59 38.67
CA SER A 7 3.25 -23.77 39.86
C SER A 7 4.33 -22.67 39.99
N SER A 8 4.06 -21.57 40.48
CA SER A 8 4.17 -21.02 41.80
C SER A 8 4.58 -19.57 41.83
N VAL A 9 3.80 -18.88 42.52
CA VAL A 9 3.81 -17.53 43.09
C VAL A 9 5.03 -17.33 44.01
N LEU A 10 5.62 -16.13 43.99
CA LEU A 10 6.36 -15.59 45.13
C LEU A 10 5.98 -14.13 45.37
N ALA A 11 5.26 -13.92 46.44
CA ALA A 11 4.99 -12.61 47.01
C ALA A 11 6.14 -12.24 47.99
N VAL A 12 6.61 -11.03 47.87
CA VAL A 12 7.51 -10.45 48.89
C VAL A 12 6.88 -9.16 49.40
N SER A 13 6.48 -9.24 50.68
CA SER A 13 5.99 -8.13 51.49
C SER A 13 7.19 -7.47 52.17
N LEU A 14 7.34 -6.19 52.08
CA LEU A 14 8.25 -5.41 52.95
C LEU A 14 7.48 -4.31 53.67
N TRP A 15 7.41 -4.42 54.95
CA TRP A 15 6.97 -3.42 55.91
C TRP A 15 8.01 -2.30 55.99
N GLY A 16 7.55 -1.06 56.01
CA GLY A 16 8.36 0.11 56.31
C GLY A 16 7.57 1.13 57.11
N CYS A 17 8.05 1.45 58.31
CA CYS A 17 7.41 2.23 59.36
C CYS A 17 7.13 3.69 59.03
N SER A 18 6.02 4.16 59.55
CA SER A 18 5.58 5.54 59.66
C SER A 18 6.49 6.41 60.51
N HIS A 19 6.79 7.62 60.05
CA HIS A 19 7.07 8.78 60.90
C HIS A 19 6.33 9.97 60.32
N ALA A 20 5.39 10.51 61.12
CA ALA A 20 4.69 11.77 60.82
C ALA A 20 5.47 12.94 61.43
N PRO A 21 5.71 14.01 60.72
CA PRO A 21 6.06 15.28 61.32
C PRO A 21 4.82 16.17 61.50
N SER A 22 4.75 16.75 62.70
CA SER A 22 3.76 17.69 63.18
C SER A 22 3.69 19.00 62.39
N THR A 23 2.48 19.41 62.02
CA THR A 23 2.15 20.65 61.35
C THR A 23 2.10 21.85 62.31
N PRO A 24 2.65 23.02 61.98
CA PRO A 24 2.37 24.27 62.66
C PRO A 24 1.04 24.90 62.15
N PRO A 25 0.39 25.78 62.97
CA PRO A 25 -0.93 26.31 62.71
C PRO A 25 -0.96 27.28 61.53
N ALA A 26 -2.04 27.21 60.75
CA ALA A 26 -2.29 27.98 59.54
C ALA A 26 -2.59 29.47 59.84
N ALA A 27 -2.01 30.35 59.05
CA ALA A 27 -2.34 31.76 58.96
C ALA A 27 -3.64 31.97 58.14
N PRO A 28 -4.43 33.02 58.37
CA PRO A 28 -5.69 33.27 57.66
C PRO A 28 -5.41 33.63 56.18
N PRO A 29 -6.34 33.23 55.29
CA PRO A 29 -6.17 33.46 53.87
C PRO A 29 -6.33 34.93 53.48
N PRO A 30 -5.58 35.43 52.51
CA PRO A 30 -5.79 36.74 51.91
C PRO A 30 -7.05 36.71 51.02
N THR A 31 -7.85 37.77 51.12
CA THR A 31 -9.05 38.01 50.36
C THR A 31 -8.74 38.04 48.86
N SER A 32 -9.23 37.06 48.11
CA SER A 32 -9.08 37.00 46.65
C SER A 32 -9.89 38.09 45.98
N ALA A 33 -9.21 38.98 45.30
CA ALA A 33 -9.83 39.87 44.33
C ALA A 33 -10.29 39.01 43.13
N SER A 34 -11.57 39.12 42.78
CA SER A 34 -12.17 38.45 41.62
C SER A 34 -11.54 38.96 40.33
N GLN A 35 -10.71 38.10 39.70
CA GLN A 35 -10.31 38.33 38.32
C GLN A 35 -11.50 38.03 37.40
N PRO A 36 -11.76 38.82 36.32
CA PRO A 36 -12.74 38.48 35.32
C PRO A 36 -12.31 37.23 34.59
N SER A 37 -13.20 36.22 34.65
CA SER A 37 -13.05 34.97 33.91
C SER A 37 -12.96 35.25 32.41
N ALA A 38 -11.80 35.05 31.83
CA ALA A 38 -11.68 35.04 30.36
C ALA A 38 -12.51 33.87 29.81
N ALA A 39 -13.34 34.16 28.83
CA ALA A 39 -14.13 33.14 28.12
C ALA A 39 -13.20 32.09 27.54
N PRO A 40 -13.54 30.80 27.62
CA PRO A 40 -12.75 29.74 27.01
C PRO A 40 -12.64 29.99 25.50
N PRO A 41 -11.46 29.68 24.89
CA PRO A 41 -11.32 29.79 23.44
C PRO A 41 -12.36 28.89 22.76
N PRO A 42 -12.90 29.31 21.59
CA PRO A 42 -13.88 28.48 20.87
C PRO A 42 -13.21 27.14 20.55
N ALA A 43 -13.91 26.06 20.91
CA ALA A 43 -13.49 24.70 20.55
C ALA A 43 -13.26 24.62 19.03
N PRO A 44 -12.22 23.93 18.54
CA PRO A 44 -12.05 23.74 17.12
C PRO A 44 -13.34 23.16 16.54
N ALA A 45 -13.84 23.79 15.50
CA ALA A 45 -15.06 23.35 14.82
C ALA A 45 -14.86 21.88 14.42
N SER A 46 -15.61 20.99 15.06
CA SER A 46 -15.69 19.59 14.67
C SER A 46 -16.26 19.59 13.26
N SER A 47 -15.41 19.33 12.26
CA SER A 47 -15.86 19.12 10.89
C SER A 47 -16.88 17.99 10.92
N ALA A 48 -18.12 18.26 10.47
CA ALA A 48 -19.14 17.25 10.33
C ALA A 48 -18.58 16.07 9.52
N PRO A 49 -18.93 14.81 9.87
CA PRO A 49 -18.50 13.67 9.09
C PRO A 49 -18.89 13.90 7.62
N PRO A 50 -18.00 13.60 6.65
CA PRO A 50 -18.34 13.78 5.25
C PRO A 50 -19.61 13.01 4.92
N ALA A 51 -20.51 13.63 4.16
CA ALA A 51 -21.76 13.00 3.75
C ALA A 51 -21.46 11.65 3.08
N ALA A 52 -22.14 10.59 3.53
CA ALA A 52 -22.01 9.28 2.89
C ALA A 52 -22.32 9.42 1.39
N ASN A 53 -21.44 8.90 0.52
CA ASN A 53 -21.52 8.96 -0.94
C ASN A 53 -21.29 10.36 -1.58
N ALA A 54 -20.50 11.22 -0.95
CA ALA A 54 -20.00 12.43 -1.58
C ALA A 54 -18.60 12.18 -2.16
N VAL A 55 -18.33 12.73 -3.36
CA VAL A 55 -17.00 12.74 -3.95
C VAL A 55 -16.33 14.08 -3.61
N ASP A 56 -15.39 14.05 -2.67
CA ASP A 56 -14.61 15.24 -2.30
C ASP A 56 -13.63 15.58 -3.44
N PRO A 57 -13.76 16.74 -4.09
CA PRO A 57 -12.85 17.16 -5.14
C PRO A 57 -11.38 17.26 -4.69
N ALA A 58 -11.13 17.56 -3.41
CA ALA A 58 -9.77 17.66 -2.88
C ALA A 58 -9.10 16.28 -2.81
N ALA A 59 -9.84 15.22 -2.48
CA ALA A 59 -9.33 13.85 -2.51
C ALA A 59 -8.98 13.42 -3.93
N VAL A 60 -9.82 13.74 -4.92
CA VAL A 60 -9.54 13.46 -6.33
C VAL A 60 -8.32 14.26 -6.82
N GLN A 61 -8.21 15.54 -6.43
CA GLN A 61 -7.05 16.37 -6.75
C GLN A 61 -5.75 15.82 -6.17
N ALA A 62 -5.79 15.21 -4.98
CA ALA A 62 -4.62 14.56 -4.39
C ALA A 62 -4.13 13.39 -5.25
N LEU A 63 -5.03 12.55 -5.78
CA LEU A 63 -4.69 11.49 -6.72
C LEU A 63 -4.08 12.04 -8.01
N GLN A 64 -4.64 13.12 -8.55
CA GLN A 64 -4.11 13.77 -9.74
C GLN A 64 -2.70 14.34 -9.52
N LYS A 65 -2.44 14.98 -8.38
CA LYS A 65 -1.12 15.48 -7.98
C LYS A 65 -0.11 14.33 -7.83
N MET A 66 -0.51 13.25 -7.16
CA MET A 66 0.29 12.03 -7.05
C MET A 66 0.63 11.46 -8.43
N GLY A 67 -0.37 11.32 -9.28
CA GLY A 67 -0.19 10.82 -10.65
C GLY A 67 0.74 11.70 -11.47
N ALA A 68 0.55 13.02 -11.45
CA ALA A 68 1.43 13.96 -12.13
C ALA A 68 2.89 13.82 -11.66
N TYR A 69 3.11 13.68 -10.35
CA TYR A 69 4.44 13.43 -9.82
C TYR A 69 5.03 12.09 -10.31
N LEU A 70 4.26 11.00 -10.29
CA LEU A 70 4.70 9.70 -10.78
C LEU A 70 5.14 9.75 -12.25
N GLN A 71 4.50 10.56 -13.09
CA GLN A 71 4.87 10.75 -14.49
C GLN A 71 6.20 11.52 -14.67
N THR A 72 6.64 12.29 -13.68
CA THR A 72 7.97 12.95 -13.74
C THR A 72 9.12 11.99 -13.51
N LEU A 73 8.87 10.82 -12.91
CA LEU A 73 9.92 9.85 -12.56
C LEU A 73 10.41 9.13 -13.82
N ARG A 74 11.67 9.36 -14.19
CA ARG A 74 12.33 8.70 -15.32
C ARG A 74 12.78 7.29 -14.96
N THR A 75 13.44 7.15 -13.82
CA THR A 75 13.89 5.87 -13.27
C THR A 75 13.48 5.76 -11.82
N PHE A 76 13.01 4.58 -11.43
CA PHE A 76 12.68 4.30 -10.03
C PHE A 76 12.68 2.79 -9.75
N GLU A 77 12.82 2.47 -8.48
CA GLU A 77 12.59 1.13 -7.94
C GLU A 77 11.44 1.24 -6.92
N ALA A 78 10.48 0.36 -7.02
CA ALA A 78 9.44 0.16 -6.01
C ALA A 78 9.60 -1.23 -5.40
N GLN A 79 9.81 -1.30 -4.08
CA GLN A 79 9.72 -2.54 -3.31
C GLN A 79 8.35 -2.60 -2.68
N VAL A 80 7.65 -3.70 -2.87
CA VAL A 80 6.26 -3.84 -2.44
C VAL A 80 6.11 -5.09 -1.59
N ASP A 81 5.65 -4.92 -0.35
CA ASP A 81 5.16 -6.01 0.47
C ASP A 81 3.66 -6.14 0.20
N LEU A 82 3.28 -7.30 -0.28
CA LEU A 82 1.91 -7.63 -0.66
C LEU A 82 1.32 -8.59 0.36
N SER A 83 0.11 -8.32 0.81
CA SER A 83 -0.70 -9.30 1.53
C SER A 83 -2.11 -9.31 0.99
N GLY A 84 -2.74 -10.48 0.97
CA GLY A 84 -4.09 -10.62 0.44
C GLY A 84 -4.83 -11.74 1.14
N GLU A 85 -6.11 -11.51 1.43
CA GLU A 85 -6.99 -12.49 2.03
C GLU A 85 -7.58 -13.40 0.95
N ARG A 86 -7.54 -14.70 1.21
CA ARG A 86 -8.31 -15.73 0.50
C ARG A 86 -9.41 -16.23 1.41
N VAL A 87 -10.63 -16.19 0.94
CA VAL A 87 -11.79 -16.73 1.65
C VAL A 87 -11.95 -18.22 1.30
N LEU A 88 -12.05 -19.06 2.30
CA LEU A 88 -12.36 -20.48 2.15
C LEU A 88 -13.88 -20.68 2.05
N GLN A 89 -14.31 -21.90 1.66
CA GLN A 89 -15.73 -22.21 1.49
C GLN A 89 -16.56 -22.07 2.77
N ASP A 90 -15.93 -22.23 3.93
CA ASP A 90 -16.53 -22.07 5.25
C ASP A 90 -16.49 -20.62 5.77
N GLY A 91 -16.00 -19.66 4.94
CA GLY A 91 -15.86 -18.26 5.29
C GLY A 91 -14.58 -17.91 6.06
N GLN A 92 -13.73 -18.90 6.42
CA GLN A 92 -12.45 -18.60 7.05
C GLN A 92 -11.54 -17.83 6.08
N LYS A 93 -10.87 -16.78 6.58
CA LYS A 93 -9.92 -15.98 5.81
C LYS A 93 -8.49 -16.44 6.08
N LEU A 94 -7.74 -16.67 5.01
CA LEU A 94 -6.31 -16.95 5.05
C LEU A 94 -5.55 -15.76 4.46
N LEU A 95 -4.60 -15.22 5.22
CA LEU A 95 -3.73 -14.19 4.73
C LEU A 95 -2.53 -14.81 4.01
N HIS A 96 -2.35 -14.45 2.74
CA HIS A 96 -1.19 -14.79 1.94
C HIS A 96 -0.28 -13.58 1.77
N MET A 97 1.03 -13.84 1.73
CA MET A 97 2.03 -12.80 1.60
C MET A 97 2.92 -13.06 0.38
N ALA A 98 3.35 -11.98 -0.25
CA ALA A 98 4.34 -11.98 -1.31
C ALA A 98 5.15 -10.68 -1.25
N THR A 99 6.28 -10.66 -1.91
CA THR A 99 7.06 -9.43 -2.15
C THR A 99 7.20 -9.22 -3.65
N ALA A 100 7.22 -7.95 -4.05
CA ALA A 100 7.56 -7.59 -5.41
C ALA A 100 8.63 -6.51 -5.42
N LYS A 101 9.53 -6.59 -6.39
CA LYS A 101 10.49 -5.55 -6.71
C LYS A 101 10.28 -5.14 -8.15
N VAL A 102 9.99 -3.86 -8.36
CA VAL A 102 9.68 -3.31 -9.68
C VAL A 102 10.71 -2.23 -10.01
N ASP A 103 11.61 -2.51 -10.95
CA ASP A 103 12.57 -1.57 -11.49
C ASP A 103 12.04 -1.02 -12.80
N VAL A 104 12.06 0.29 -12.95
CA VAL A 104 11.50 1.00 -14.10
C VAL A 104 12.48 2.01 -14.66
N GLN A 105 12.59 2.00 -15.97
CA GLN A 105 13.18 3.07 -16.76
C GLN A 105 12.23 3.43 -17.90
N ARG A 106 11.57 4.60 -17.74
CA ARG A 106 10.63 5.09 -18.76
C ARG A 106 11.36 5.44 -20.05
N PRO A 107 10.69 5.29 -21.20
CA PRO A 107 9.25 5.05 -21.35
C PRO A 107 8.86 3.56 -21.37
N ASN A 108 9.77 2.63 -21.57
CA ASN A 108 9.45 1.27 -21.99
C ASN A 108 10.39 0.17 -21.47
N MET A 109 11.05 0.38 -20.34
CA MET A 109 11.87 -0.66 -19.71
C MET A 109 11.35 -0.96 -18.31
N LEU A 110 11.13 -2.25 -18.01
CA LEU A 110 10.63 -2.72 -16.73
C LEU A 110 11.22 -4.09 -16.39
N ARG A 111 11.53 -4.28 -15.10
CA ARG A 111 11.74 -5.60 -14.52
C ARG A 111 10.93 -5.70 -13.23
N ALA A 112 10.01 -6.66 -13.15
CA ALA A 112 9.24 -6.96 -11.97
C ALA A 112 9.56 -8.37 -11.50
N GLU A 113 10.04 -8.49 -10.28
CA GLU A 113 10.36 -9.75 -9.60
C GLU A 113 9.33 -9.96 -8.49
N MET A 114 8.51 -10.98 -8.59
CA MET A 114 7.53 -11.35 -7.56
C MET A 114 7.93 -12.66 -6.89
N ARG A 115 7.88 -12.69 -5.57
CA ARG A 115 8.28 -13.84 -4.75
C ARG A 115 7.24 -14.10 -3.67
N SER A 116 6.84 -15.35 -3.55
CA SER A 116 6.05 -15.87 -2.43
C SER A 116 6.57 -17.26 -2.04
N ALA A 117 6.08 -17.81 -0.96
CA ALA A 117 6.42 -19.18 -0.58
C ALA A 117 5.94 -20.26 -1.59
N ARG A 118 5.10 -19.89 -2.55
CA ARG A 118 4.45 -20.80 -3.50
C ARG A 118 4.83 -20.58 -4.95
N SER A 119 5.40 -19.43 -5.27
CA SER A 119 5.76 -19.10 -6.66
C SER A 119 6.78 -17.97 -6.73
N ALA A 120 7.63 -18.06 -7.72
CA ALA A 120 8.51 -17.00 -8.15
C ALA A 120 8.22 -16.64 -9.61
N ARG A 121 8.14 -15.36 -9.93
CA ARG A 121 7.90 -14.86 -11.30
C ARG A 121 8.75 -13.63 -11.56
N ASP A 122 9.40 -13.58 -12.72
CA ASP A 122 10.11 -12.42 -13.22
C ASP A 122 9.46 -11.99 -14.54
N LEU A 123 9.01 -10.75 -14.60
CA LEU A 123 8.58 -10.11 -15.83
C LEU A 123 9.66 -9.11 -16.24
N ILE A 124 10.17 -9.25 -17.46
CA ILE A 124 11.21 -8.38 -18.00
C ILE A 124 10.70 -7.78 -19.31
N TYR A 125 10.83 -6.47 -19.46
CA TYR A 125 10.49 -5.74 -20.66
C TYR A 125 11.63 -4.80 -21.04
N ASP A 126 12.18 -4.99 -22.22
CA ASP A 126 13.34 -4.24 -22.76
C ASP A 126 12.96 -3.17 -23.80
N GLY A 127 11.66 -2.90 -23.97
CA GLY A 127 11.14 -1.98 -24.97
C GLY A 127 10.83 -2.61 -26.33
N LYS A 128 11.12 -3.90 -26.51
CA LYS A 128 10.87 -4.65 -27.74
C LYS A 128 10.19 -5.99 -27.48
N THR A 129 10.56 -6.62 -26.36
CA THR A 129 10.11 -7.96 -26.01
C THR A 129 9.74 -8.00 -24.53
N VAL A 130 8.59 -8.55 -24.23
CA VAL A 130 8.19 -8.91 -22.89
C VAL A 130 8.53 -10.39 -22.65
N VAL A 131 9.15 -10.67 -21.52
CA VAL A 131 9.49 -12.03 -21.08
C VAL A 131 8.89 -12.29 -19.72
N LEU A 132 8.16 -13.39 -19.57
CA LEU A 132 7.78 -13.96 -18.29
C LEU A 132 8.67 -15.18 -18.02
N TYR A 133 9.42 -15.14 -16.94
CA TYR A 133 10.26 -16.25 -16.48
C TYR A 133 9.75 -16.78 -15.14
N LEU A 134 9.68 -18.11 -15.04
CA LEU A 134 9.30 -18.86 -13.85
C LEU A 134 10.54 -19.59 -13.32
N PRO A 135 11.28 -19.01 -12.36
CA PRO A 135 12.57 -19.53 -11.92
C PRO A 135 12.53 -20.94 -11.37
N GLU A 136 11.50 -21.27 -10.58
CA GLU A 136 11.36 -22.59 -9.94
C GLU A 136 11.12 -23.69 -10.98
N GLN A 137 10.32 -23.41 -12.00
CA GLN A 137 9.96 -24.36 -13.07
C GLN A 137 11.00 -24.33 -14.21
N LYS A 138 11.86 -23.32 -14.24
CA LYS A 138 12.82 -23.05 -15.33
C LYS A 138 12.14 -22.93 -16.71
N TYR A 139 10.94 -22.35 -16.76
CA TYR A 139 10.26 -22.03 -18.01
C TYR A 139 10.25 -20.52 -18.23
N TYR A 140 10.38 -20.11 -19.48
CA TYR A 140 10.12 -18.73 -19.87
C TYR A 140 9.27 -18.65 -21.12
N SER A 141 8.53 -17.56 -21.24
CA SER A 141 7.76 -17.23 -22.45
C SER A 141 8.13 -15.82 -22.87
N LYS A 142 8.18 -15.57 -24.17
CA LYS A 142 8.45 -14.24 -24.72
C LYS A 142 7.48 -13.88 -25.81
N ALA A 143 7.14 -12.59 -25.90
CA ALA A 143 6.31 -12.04 -26.95
C ALA A 143 6.84 -10.66 -27.37
N PRO A 144 6.72 -10.29 -28.66
CA PRO A 144 7.01 -8.93 -29.10
C PRO A 144 6.01 -7.95 -28.46
N PHE A 145 6.55 -6.84 -27.98
CA PHE A 145 5.79 -5.74 -27.41
C PHE A 145 6.62 -4.47 -27.59
N THR A 146 6.03 -3.39 -28.10
CA THR A 146 6.74 -2.15 -28.42
C THR A 146 6.07 -0.89 -27.90
N GLU A 147 5.00 -1.06 -27.11
CA GLU A 147 4.25 0.05 -26.52
C GLU A 147 4.91 0.56 -25.24
N ASN A 148 4.42 1.67 -24.71
CA ASN A 148 4.87 2.22 -23.44
C ASN A 148 4.36 1.39 -22.24
N LEU A 149 4.93 1.67 -21.07
CA LEU A 149 4.59 0.98 -19.82
C LEU A 149 3.12 1.15 -19.42
N ASP A 150 2.48 2.26 -19.78
CA ASP A 150 1.06 2.52 -19.49
C ASP A 150 0.15 1.48 -20.16
N ALA A 151 0.53 0.98 -21.35
CA ALA A 151 -0.21 -0.07 -22.05
C ALA A 151 0.17 -1.49 -21.61
N LEU A 152 1.37 -1.68 -21.04
CA LEU A 152 1.92 -3.00 -20.73
C LEU A 152 1.04 -3.79 -19.76
N GLY A 153 0.64 -3.19 -18.64
CA GLY A 153 -0.17 -3.85 -17.62
C GLY A 153 -1.50 -4.35 -18.17
N ASN A 154 -2.24 -3.48 -18.84
CA ASN A 154 -3.54 -3.79 -19.44
C ASN A 154 -3.43 -4.89 -20.51
N ARG A 155 -2.45 -4.80 -21.40
CA ARG A 155 -2.23 -5.81 -22.45
C ARG A 155 -1.87 -7.18 -21.89
N LEU A 156 -1.04 -7.23 -20.85
CA LEU A 156 -0.67 -8.49 -20.20
C LEU A 156 -1.88 -9.12 -19.52
N GLN A 157 -2.69 -8.32 -18.85
CA GLN A 157 -3.90 -8.77 -18.19
C GLN A 157 -4.95 -9.27 -19.20
N GLU A 158 -5.28 -8.46 -20.21
CA GLU A 158 -6.30 -8.76 -21.20
C GLU A 158 -5.93 -9.98 -22.06
N ARG A 159 -4.69 -10.03 -22.51
CA ARG A 159 -4.26 -11.05 -23.46
C ARG A 159 -3.84 -12.36 -22.84
N TYR A 160 -3.23 -12.31 -21.64
CA TYR A 160 -2.60 -13.47 -21.01
C TYR A 160 -3.04 -13.72 -19.58
N GLY A 161 -3.87 -12.86 -18.99
CA GLY A 161 -4.26 -12.96 -17.57
C GLY A 161 -3.09 -12.73 -16.59
N ILE A 162 -2.05 -12.03 -17.04
CA ILE A 162 -0.88 -11.75 -16.22
C ILE A 162 -1.06 -10.43 -15.50
N GLU A 163 -1.13 -10.48 -14.18
CA GLU A 163 -1.19 -9.30 -13.33
C GLU A 163 0.22 -8.79 -13.04
N LEU A 164 0.44 -7.51 -13.34
CA LEU A 164 1.64 -6.78 -12.95
C LEU A 164 1.41 -6.17 -11.56
N PRO A 165 2.29 -6.42 -10.57
CA PRO A 165 2.18 -5.79 -9.27
C PRO A 165 2.14 -4.26 -9.40
N VAL A 166 1.19 -3.63 -8.71
CA VAL A 166 0.98 -2.17 -8.71
C VAL A 166 0.91 -1.54 -10.11
N ALA A 167 0.32 -2.28 -11.09
CA ALA A 167 0.17 -1.83 -12.48
C ALA A 167 -0.46 -0.44 -12.60
N ASP A 168 -1.41 -0.13 -11.73
CA ASP A 168 -2.11 1.16 -11.71
C ASP A 168 -1.17 2.35 -11.52
N LEU A 169 0.02 2.15 -10.92
CA LEU A 169 1.03 3.21 -10.79
C LEU A 169 1.50 3.77 -12.14
N PHE A 170 1.37 2.99 -13.21
CA PHE A 170 1.72 3.44 -14.56
C PHE A 170 0.60 4.25 -15.21
N LEU A 171 -0.65 4.04 -14.78
CA LEU A 171 -1.84 4.71 -15.31
C LEU A 171 -2.10 6.06 -14.64
N TRP A 172 -1.72 6.23 -13.36
CA TRP A 172 -1.90 7.49 -12.65
C TRP A 172 -1.16 8.64 -13.35
N GLY A 173 -1.86 9.74 -13.55
CA GLY A 173 -1.35 10.92 -14.26
C GLY A 173 -1.42 10.82 -15.79
N THR A 174 -2.00 9.74 -16.33
CA THR A 174 -2.34 9.58 -17.75
C THR A 174 -3.84 9.76 -17.99
N PRO A 175 -4.30 9.90 -19.23
CA PRO A 175 -5.73 9.89 -19.56
C PRO A 175 -6.46 8.59 -19.19
N GLN A 176 -5.72 7.50 -18.97
CA GLN A 176 -6.24 6.19 -18.58
C GLN A 176 -6.27 5.99 -17.06
N ALA A 177 -6.00 7.03 -16.28
CA ALA A 177 -6.09 6.96 -14.81
C ALA A 177 -7.49 6.47 -14.38
N PRO A 178 -7.59 5.48 -13.48
CA PRO A 178 -8.88 4.88 -13.11
C PRO A 178 -9.67 5.80 -12.17
N LEU A 179 -10.21 6.89 -12.69
CA LEU A 179 -11.02 7.87 -11.96
C LEU A 179 -12.52 7.72 -12.18
N ASP A 180 -12.92 6.86 -13.13
CA ASP A 180 -14.32 6.67 -13.50
C ASP A 180 -15.12 5.91 -12.44
N ASN A 181 -16.44 6.15 -12.42
CA ASN A 181 -17.39 5.43 -11.55
C ASN A 181 -17.11 5.55 -10.05
N MET A 182 -16.43 6.61 -9.64
CA MET A 182 -16.20 6.92 -8.22
C MET A 182 -17.49 7.43 -7.59
N THR A 183 -17.97 6.73 -6.58
CA THR A 183 -19.23 7.08 -5.86
C THR A 183 -18.98 7.70 -4.50
N SER A 184 -17.77 7.60 -3.97
CA SER A 184 -17.34 8.27 -2.75
C SER A 184 -15.84 8.53 -2.78
N ALA A 185 -15.45 9.70 -2.31
CA ALA A 185 -14.05 10.08 -2.09
C ALA A 185 -13.98 10.98 -0.85
N MET A 186 -13.03 10.72 0.03
CA MET A 186 -12.84 11.55 1.23
C MET A 186 -11.38 11.62 1.64
N ASN A 187 -11.02 12.73 2.28
CA ASN A 187 -9.80 12.81 3.06
C ASN A 187 -10.09 12.23 4.46
N ALA A 188 -9.40 11.16 4.83
CA ALA A 188 -9.54 10.47 6.12
C ALA A 188 -8.57 10.99 7.19
N GLY A 189 -7.80 12.05 6.89
CA GLY A 189 -6.82 12.65 7.79
C GLY A 189 -5.39 12.26 7.46
N GLN A 190 -4.54 12.16 8.47
CA GLN A 190 -3.14 11.78 8.33
C GLN A 190 -2.81 10.57 9.19
N ASP A 191 -1.93 9.73 8.68
CA ASP A 191 -1.36 8.58 9.37
C ASP A 191 0.16 8.55 9.22
N VAL A 192 0.81 7.68 9.98
CA VAL A 192 2.24 7.39 9.84
C VAL A 192 2.42 6.02 9.22
N VAL A 193 3.04 5.95 8.04
CA VAL A 193 3.37 4.71 7.35
C VAL A 193 4.89 4.54 7.35
N GLU A 194 5.40 3.51 8.02
CA GLU A 194 6.85 3.24 8.16
C GLU A 194 7.68 4.48 8.59
N GLY A 195 7.14 5.28 9.53
CA GLY A 195 7.81 6.47 10.05
C GLY A 195 7.63 7.74 9.20
N GLU A 196 6.94 7.67 8.07
CA GLU A 196 6.65 8.82 7.21
C GLU A 196 5.19 9.28 7.36
N VAL A 197 4.98 10.59 7.53
CA VAL A 197 3.63 11.18 7.58
C VAL A 197 3.01 11.12 6.18
N CYS A 198 1.82 10.57 6.11
CA CYS A 198 1.06 10.41 4.88
C CYS A 198 -0.34 10.99 5.02
N ASP A 199 -0.83 11.63 3.98
CA ASP A 199 -2.23 11.95 3.83
C ASP A 199 -3.00 10.69 3.45
N HIS A 200 -4.07 10.40 4.18
CA HIS A 200 -4.89 9.21 4.01
C HIS A 200 -6.18 9.56 3.28
N TYR A 201 -6.46 8.86 2.19
CA TYR A 201 -7.68 9.03 1.40
C TYR A 201 -8.41 7.70 1.25
N ALA A 202 -9.74 7.76 1.27
CA ALA A 202 -10.62 6.61 1.10
C ALA A 202 -11.60 6.85 -0.05
N PHE A 203 -11.83 5.81 -0.84
CA PHE A 203 -12.61 5.87 -2.06
C PHE A 203 -13.53 4.66 -2.18
N ARG A 204 -14.66 4.87 -2.87
CA ARG A 204 -15.56 3.80 -3.33
C ARG A 204 -15.74 3.88 -4.82
N GLN A 205 -15.49 2.77 -5.51
CA GLN A 205 -15.51 2.73 -6.95
C GLN A 205 -15.97 1.35 -7.43
N GLY A 206 -17.08 1.30 -8.15
CA GLY A 206 -17.67 0.02 -8.58
C GLY A 206 -17.86 -0.94 -7.39
N ASN A 207 -17.28 -2.12 -7.51
CA ASN A 207 -17.36 -3.18 -6.49
C ASN A 207 -16.20 -3.19 -5.50
N VAL A 208 -15.41 -2.12 -5.40
CA VAL A 208 -14.30 -2.01 -4.46
C VAL A 208 -14.42 -0.78 -3.58
N ASP A 209 -14.01 -0.92 -2.32
CA ASP A 209 -13.58 0.18 -1.47
C ASP A 209 -12.05 0.15 -1.45
N TRP A 210 -11.42 1.30 -1.59
CA TRP A 210 -9.96 1.35 -1.55
C TRP A 210 -9.46 2.58 -0.79
N GLN A 211 -8.29 2.45 -0.23
CA GLN A 211 -7.65 3.48 0.57
C GLN A 211 -6.21 3.63 0.13
N ILE A 212 -5.71 4.85 0.11
CA ILE A 212 -4.34 5.14 -0.27
C ILE A 212 -3.73 6.13 0.73
N TRP A 213 -2.49 5.88 1.08
CA TRP A 213 -1.66 6.77 1.88
C TRP A 213 -0.59 7.36 0.98
N ILE A 214 -0.63 8.66 0.82
CA ILE A 214 0.27 9.43 -0.05
C ILE A 214 1.21 10.23 0.86
N ALA A 215 2.52 10.11 0.65
CA ALA A 215 3.52 10.85 1.41
C ALA A 215 3.22 12.35 1.40
N ALA A 216 3.18 12.97 2.57
CA ALA A 216 2.94 14.40 2.69
C ALA A 216 4.11 15.22 2.15
N GLY A 217 3.83 16.40 1.57
CA GLY A 217 4.84 17.34 1.10
C GLY A 217 5.16 17.26 -0.39
N ALA A 218 6.41 17.60 -0.78
CA ALA A 218 6.78 17.87 -2.17
C ALA A 218 6.88 16.63 -3.07
N ARG A 219 6.94 15.44 -2.51
CA ARG A 219 7.07 14.17 -3.25
C ARG A 219 5.90 13.25 -2.91
N PRO A 220 4.71 13.48 -3.47
CA PRO A 220 3.49 12.74 -3.13
C PRO A 220 3.52 11.33 -3.71
N LEU A 221 4.31 10.45 -3.11
CA LEU A 221 4.42 9.06 -3.48
C LEU A 221 3.41 8.20 -2.71
N PRO A 222 2.73 7.25 -3.36
CA PRO A 222 1.88 6.30 -2.65
C PRO A 222 2.75 5.36 -1.80
N ARG A 223 2.43 5.27 -0.51
CA ARG A 223 3.19 4.45 0.47
C ARG A 223 2.45 3.17 0.83
N LYS A 224 1.12 3.25 0.83
CA LYS A 224 0.28 2.10 1.14
C LYS A 224 -1.01 2.17 0.33
N LEU A 225 -1.47 1.02 -0.11
CA LEU A 225 -2.76 0.84 -0.78
C LEU A 225 -3.50 -0.32 -0.10
N VAL A 226 -4.78 -0.14 0.18
CA VAL A 226 -5.68 -1.20 0.66
C VAL A 226 -6.86 -1.26 -0.28
N ILE A 227 -7.20 -2.45 -0.75
CA ILE A 227 -8.36 -2.70 -1.60
C ILE A 227 -9.24 -3.74 -0.92
N THR A 228 -10.54 -3.44 -0.79
CA THR A 228 -11.56 -4.33 -0.24
C THR A 228 -12.53 -4.70 -1.36
N ASN A 229 -12.65 -5.99 -1.67
CA ASN A 229 -13.63 -6.49 -2.62
C ASN A 229 -15.03 -6.51 -1.98
N ARG A 230 -15.95 -5.72 -2.51
CA ARG A 230 -17.33 -5.60 -2.04
C ARG A 230 -18.29 -6.57 -2.73
N ALA A 231 -17.87 -7.18 -3.83
CA ALA A 231 -18.67 -8.20 -4.51
C ALA A 231 -18.70 -9.53 -3.75
N ASP A 232 -17.73 -9.74 -2.86
CA ASP A 232 -17.68 -10.90 -1.97
C ASP A 232 -18.23 -10.53 -0.58
N GLU A 233 -19.16 -11.32 -0.04
CA GLU A 233 -19.78 -11.06 1.27
C GLU A 233 -18.75 -11.01 2.40
N ALA A 234 -17.70 -11.83 2.33
CA ALA A 234 -16.60 -11.83 3.29
C ALA A 234 -15.69 -10.60 3.16
N ARG A 235 -15.84 -9.79 2.09
CA ARG A 235 -15.07 -8.57 1.83
C ARG A 235 -13.57 -8.76 2.02
N PRO A 236 -12.93 -9.67 1.27
CA PRO A 236 -11.50 -9.88 1.39
C PRO A 236 -10.73 -8.62 1.03
N GLN A 237 -9.61 -8.43 1.74
CA GLN A 237 -8.73 -7.29 1.55
C GLN A 237 -7.39 -7.71 0.95
N SER A 238 -6.82 -6.81 0.15
CA SER A 238 -5.42 -6.82 -0.22
C SER A 238 -4.73 -5.54 0.24
N VAL A 239 -3.49 -5.66 0.67
CA VAL A 239 -2.66 -4.56 1.13
C VAL A 239 -1.35 -4.58 0.38
N SER A 240 -0.94 -3.42 -0.12
CA SER A 240 0.38 -3.18 -0.71
C SER A 240 1.08 -2.09 0.09
N LEU A 241 2.25 -2.39 0.64
CA LEU A 241 3.13 -1.44 1.29
C LEU A 241 4.29 -1.15 0.34
N ILE A 242 4.52 0.12 -0.02
CA ILE A 242 5.38 0.50 -1.14
C ILE A 242 6.53 1.37 -0.64
N ARG A 243 7.75 0.91 -0.87
CA ARG A 243 8.99 1.66 -0.60
C ARG A 243 9.63 2.07 -1.92
N TRP A 244 10.07 3.31 -2.00
CA TRP A 244 10.57 3.92 -3.22
C TRP A 244 12.06 4.22 -3.15
N ARG A 245 12.76 3.92 -4.25
CA ARG A 245 14.08 4.45 -4.54
C ARG A 245 14.01 5.20 -5.86
N ILE A 246 14.17 6.51 -5.80
CA ILE A 246 14.04 7.41 -6.94
C ILE A 246 15.41 7.64 -7.59
N ASN A 247 15.44 7.70 -8.92
CA ASN A 247 16.63 7.89 -9.75
C ASN A 247 17.77 6.89 -9.48
N PRO A 248 17.49 5.58 -9.37
CA PRO A 248 18.54 4.59 -9.32
C PRO A 248 19.30 4.56 -10.66
N GLY A 249 20.63 4.41 -10.59
CA GLY A 249 21.44 4.17 -11.77
C GLY A 249 21.33 2.71 -12.22
N PHE A 250 20.45 2.41 -13.15
CA PHE A 250 20.38 1.07 -13.75
C PHE A 250 21.36 0.91 -14.89
N LYS A 251 21.97 -0.28 -14.97
CA LYS A 251 22.68 -0.73 -16.19
C LYS A 251 21.65 -1.29 -17.17
N GLU A 252 21.87 -1.15 -18.47
CA GLU A 252 20.97 -1.69 -19.50
C GLU A 252 20.73 -3.20 -19.34
N SER A 253 21.73 -3.94 -18.89
CA SER A 253 21.62 -5.38 -18.59
C SER A 253 20.56 -5.70 -17.53
N ARG A 254 20.10 -4.72 -16.74
CA ARG A 254 19.02 -4.93 -15.76
C ARG A 254 17.69 -5.30 -16.42
N PHE A 255 17.45 -4.79 -17.62
CA PHE A 255 16.23 -5.01 -18.39
C PHE A 255 16.39 -6.04 -19.51
N ALA A 256 17.56 -6.63 -19.64
CA ALA A 256 17.82 -7.72 -20.57
C ALA A 256 17.51 -9.07 -19.91
N PHE A 257 17.01 -10.01 -20.71
CA PHE A 257 16.83 -11.40 -20.30
C PHE A 257 17.74 -12.33 -21.08
N THR A 258 18.57 -13.06 -20.35
CA THR A 258 19.33 -14.19 -20.89
C THR A 258 18.81 -15.46 -20.22
N PRO A 259 18.31 -16.45 -20.97
CA PRO A 259 17.82 -17.68 -20.37
C PRO A 259 18.89 -18.34 -19.49
N PRO A 260 18.61 -18.63 -18.23
CA PRO A 260 19.53 -19.40 -17.38
C PRO A 260 19.75 -20.82 -17.91
N GLN A 261 20.83 -21.45 -17.50
CA GLN A 261 21.12 -22.82 -17.88
C GLN A 261 19.97 -23.76 -17.49
N GLY A 262 19.49 -24.55 -18.44
CA GLY A 262 18.37 -25.47 -18.28
C GLY A 262 16.99 -24.82 -18.34
N ALA A 263 16.90 -23.53 -18.66
CA ALA A 263 15.60 -22.90 -18.89
C ALA A 263 15.08 -23.26 -20.29
N THR A 264 13.78 -23.58 -20.35
CA THR A 264 13.09 -24.00 -21.58
C THR A 264 12.08 -22.94 -21.99
N GLU A 265 12.04 -22.62 -23.29
CA GLU A 265 11.04 -21.72 -23.84
C GLU A 265 9.68 -22.40 -23.99
N ALA A 266 8.64 -21.78 -23.44
CA ALA A 266 7.25 -22.16 -23.64
C ALA A 266 6.50 -21.01 -24.34
N LYS A 267 5.54 -21.34 -25.22
CA LYS A 267 4.76 -20.28 -25.89
C LYS A 267 3.79 -19.63 -24.91
N PHE A 268 3.68 -18.31 -25.00
CA PHE A 268 2.53 -17.62 -24.39
C PHE A 268 1.23 -18.15 -25.01
N VAL A 269 0.30 -18.57 -24.17
CA VAL A 269 -1.04 -18.97 -24.58
C VAL A 269 -1.99 -17.83 -24.29
N PRO A 270 -2.53 -17.14 -25.33
CA PRO A 270 -3.54 -16.12 -25.11
C PRO A 270 -4.78 -16.70 -24.43
N LEU A 271 -5.44 -15.90 -23.58
CA LEU A 271 -6.75 -16.24 -23.08
C LEU A 271 -7.71 -16.43 -24.27
N LYS A 272 -8.54 -17.47 -24.24
CA LYS A 272 -9.59 -17.63 -25.24
C LYS A 272 -10.55 -16.44 -25.10
N SER A 273 -10.81 -15.73 -26.18
CA SER A 273 -11.90 -14.75 -26.21
C SER A 273 -13.20 -15.49 -25.87
N GLN A 274 -13.85 -15.08 -24.77
CA GLN A 274 -15.19 -15.53 -24.44
C GLN A 274 -16.22 -14.81 -25.29
#